data_b24735846d02ae9b539d915ac8488005
#
_entry.id   b24735846d02ae9b539d915ac8488005
#
_cell.length_a   1.000
_cell.length_b   1.000
_cell.length_c   1.000
_cell.angle_alpha   90.00
_cell.angle_beta   90.00
_cell.angle_gamma   90.00
#
_symmetry.space_group_name_H-M   'P 1'
#
loop_
_entity.id
_entity.type
_entity.pdbx_description
1 polymer ?
#
loop_
_entity_poly.entity_id
_entity_poly.type
_entity_poly.pdbx_seq_one_letter_code
_entity_poly.pdbx_strand_id
1 'polypeptide(L)'
;MLQDEWKLIYETYYRSLYLYALSLSGNRHDAEDLLQETFVKAFLSYEGGSGIKYWLITVLRNEFYTVQRKRKREVLEEQIADGEEATKEDILASFIEKEERRQLFMEIQKLPIQMREVLMESVYFHMEDSDIAKLHGWTKENVRKIRSRAKQKLIEQMKEGK
;
A
#
# COMPACT_ATOMS: atom_id res chain seq x y z
N MET A 1 -3.23 -24.10 -8.24
CA MET A 1 -4.35 -23.34 -7.69
C MET A 1 -5.51 -23.37 -8.66
N LEU A 2 -6.69 -23.72 -8.18
CA LEU A 2 -7.88 -23.76 -9.03
C LEU A 2 -8.30 -22.35 -9.42
N GLN A 3 -8.86 -22.21 -10.61
CA GLN A 3 -9.26 -20.93 -11.17
C GLN A 3 -10.26 -20.17 -10.28
N ASP A 4 -11.17 -20.89 -9.62
CA ASP A 4 -12.16 -20.30 -8.73
C ASP A 4 -11.53 -19.73 -7.43
N GLU A 5 -10.50 -20.42 -6.92
CA GLU A 5 -9.75 -19.94 -5.77
C GLU A 5 -8.99 -18.67 -6.11
N TRP A 6 -8.40 -18.63 -7.30
CA TRP A 6 -7.69 -17.46 -7.78
C TRP A 6 -8.60 -16.25 -7.91
N LYS A 7 -9.79 -16.45 -8.48
CA LYS A 7 -10.78 -15.41 -8.63
C LYS A 7 -11.20 -14.83 -7.27
N LEU A 8 -11.39 -15.71 -6.29
CA LEU A 8 -11.75 -15.30 -4.93
C LEU A 8 -10.64 -14.47 -4.28
N ILE A 9 -9.39 -14.89 -4.43
CA ILE A 9 -8.23 -14.15 -3.91
C ILE A 9 -8.17 -12.77 -4.55
N TYR A 10 -8.30 -12.70 -5.87
CA TYR A 10 -8.27 -11.45 -6.61
C TYR A 10 -9.37 -10.50 -6.12
N GLU A 11 -10.61 -10.97 -6.04
CA GLU A 11 -11.74 -10.15 -5.61
C GLU A 11 -11.61 -9.70 -4.15
N THR A 12 -11.08 -10.57 -3.30
CA THR A 12 -10.94 -10.29 -1.87
C THR A 12 -9.89 -9.20 -1.61
N TYR A 13 -8.76 -9.25 -2.31
CA TYR A 13 -7.60 -8.40 -1.98
C TYR A 13 -7.37 -7.25 -2.95
N TYR A 14 -8.06 -7.20 -4.09
CA TYR A 14 -7.80 -6.19 -5.13
C TYR A 14 -7.87 -4.76 -4.57
N ARG A 15 -8.95 -4.43 -3.89
CA ARG A 15 -9.19 -3.07 -3.41
C ARG A 15 -8.12 -2.63 -2.40
N SER A 16 -7.87 -3.45 -1.39
CA SER A 16 -6.89 -3.13 -0.36
C SER A 16 -5.48 -3.03 -0.92
N LEU A 17 -5.11 -3.94 -1.82
CA LEU A 17 -3.80 -3.91 -2.46
C LEU A 17 -3.64 -2.70 -3.37
N TYR A 18 -4.71 -2.33 -4.08
CA TYR A 18 -4.67 -1.13 -4.92
C TYR A 18 -4.42 0.12 -4.09
N LEU A 19 -5.14 0.26 -2.98
CA LEU A 19 -4.96 1.40 -2.08
C LEU A 19 -3.55 1.45 -1.50
N TYR A 20 -3.01 0.28 -1.14
CA TYR A 20 -1.65 0.18 -0.64
C TYR A 20 -0.63 0.55 -1.72
N ALA A 21 -0.81 0.05 -2.93
CA ALA A 21 0.05 0.38 -4.06
C ALA A 21 0.00 1.87 -4.39
N LEU A 22 -1.20 2.46 -4.33
CA LEU A 22 -1.39 3.89 -4.53
C LEU A 22 -0.69 4.70 -3.42
N SER A 23 -0.78 4.23 -2.18
CA SER A 23 -0.11 4.85 -1.04
C SER A 23 1.41 4.85 -1.21
N LEU A 24 1.97 3.75 -1.71
CA LEU A 24 3.41 3.66 -1.94
C LEU A 24 3.87 4.50 -3.13
N SER A 25 3.19 4.38 -4.26
CA SER A 25 3.64 4.98 -5.53
C SER A 25 3.23 6.43 -5.71
N GLY A 26 2.10 6.82 -5.16
CA GLY A 26 1.59 8.17 -5.29
C GLY A 26 0.90 8.47 -6.61
N ASN A 27 0.81 7.52 -7.53
CA ASN A 27 0.10 7.73 -8.79
C ASN A 27 -0.58 6.46 -9.28
N ARG A 28 -1.64 6.66 -10.04
CA ARG A 28 -2.52 5.60 -10.54
C ARG A 28 -1.80 4.60 -11.43
N HIS A 29 -1.02 5.10 -12.38
CA HIS A 29 -0.36 4.25 -13.37
C HIS A 29 0.60 3.27 -12.69
N ASP A 30 1.45 3.76 -11.81
CA ASP A 30 2.39 2.92 -11.09
C ASP A 30 1.67 1.94 -10.15
N ALA A 31 0.59 2.38 -9.50
CA ALA A 31 -0.19 1.51 -8.63
C ALA A 31 -0.81 0.35 -9.42
N GLU A 32 -1.37 0.62 -10.58
CA GLU A 32 -1.94 -0.42 -11.46
C GLU A 32 -0.88 -1.41 -11.91
N ASP A 33 0.30 -0.92 -12.30
CA ASP A 33 1.41 -1.77 -12.73
C ASP A 33 1.89 -2.68 -11.60
N LEU A 34 2.05 -2.12 -10.40
CA LEU A 34 2.45 -2.89 -9.22
C LEU A 34 1.43 -3.98 -8.89
N LEU A 35 0.16 -3.63 -8.98
CA LEU A 35 -0.91 -4.56 -8.67
C LEU A 35 -0.95 -5.72 -9.67
N GLN A 36 -0.85 -5.41 -10.96
CA GLN A 36 -0.83 -6.44 -12.01
C GLN A 36 0.34 -7.39 -11.81
N GLU A 37 1.54 -6.85 -11.59
CA GLU A 37 2.74 -7.66 -11.39
C GLU A 37 2.61 -8.56 -10.16
N THR A 38 2.05 -8.02 -9.08
CA THR A 38 1.84 -8.77 -7.85
C THR A 38 0.90 -9.97 -8.09
N PHE A 39 -0.21 -9.74 -8.77
CA PHE A 39 -1.16 -10.82 -9.04
C PHE A 39 -0.63 -11.84 -10.06
N VAL A 40 0.14 -11.41 -11.06
CA VAL A 40 0.80 -12.33 -11.98
C VAL A 40 1.77 -13.24 -11.23
N LYS A 41 2.59 -12.68 -10.35
CA LYS A 41 3.52 -13.48 -9.54
C LYS A 41 2.78 -14.41 -8.59
N ALA A 42 1.68 -13.94 -8.00
CA ALA A 42 0.86 -14.79 -7.14
C ALA A 42 0.28 -15.97 -7.92
N PHE A 43 -0.28 -15.71 -9.08
CA PHE A 43 -0.86 -16.75 -9.93
C PHE A 43 0.18 -17.81 -10.33
N LEU A 44 1.39 -17.37 -10.66
CA LEU A 44 2.44 -18.27 -11.15
C LEU A 44 3.18 -19.02 -10.03
N SER A 45 3.31 -18.41 -8.85
CA SER A 45 4.26 -18.90 -7.84
C SER A 45 3.63 -19.29 -6.52
N TYR A 46 2.42 -18.83 -6.20
CA TYR A 46 1.82 -19.13 -4.92
C TYR A 46 1.21 -20.53 -4.92
N GLU A 47 1.67 -21.37 -4.01
CA GLU A 47 1.28 -22.79 -3.95
C GLU A 47 0.08 -23.09 -3.06
N GLY A 48 -0.57 -22.06 -2.53
CA GLY A 48 -1.73 -22.23 -1.66
C GLY A 48 -1.37 -22.22 -0.19
N GLY A 49 -2.35 -22.51 0.66
CA GLY A 49 -2.19 -22.49 2.10
C GLY A 49 -2.56 -21.16 2.74
N SER A 50 -2.30 -21.04 4.05
CA SER A 50 -2.54 -19.81 4.80
C SER A 50 -1.46 -18.77 4.54
N GLY A 51 -1.79 -17.50 4.69
CA GLY A 51 -0.81 -16.41 4.59
C GLY A 51 -0.74 -15.73 3.24
N ILE A 52 -1.74 -15.93 2.37
CA ILE A 52 -1.78 -15.26 1.07
C ILE A 52 -1.74 -13.74 1.20
N LYS A 53 -2.44 -13.20 2.18
CA LYS A 53 -2.47 -11.75 2.44
C LYS A 53 -1.06 -11.21 2.68
N TYR A 54 -0.34 -11.83 3.60
CA TYR A 54 1.04 -11.45 3.93
C TYR A 54 1.96 -11.59 2.71
N TRP A 55 1.80 -12.69 1.98
CA TRP A 55 2.58 -12.95 0.77
C TRP A 55 2.37 -11.88 -0.30
N LEU A 56 1.11 -11.52 -0.55
CA LEU A 56 0.76 -10.48 -1.53
C LEU A 56 1.36 -9.13 -1.15
N ILE A 57 1.25 -8.74 0.11
CA ILE A 57 1.83 -7.48 0.60
C ILE A 57 3.35 -7.48 0.43
N THR A 58 4.00 -8.58 0.78
CA THR A 58 5.44 -8.73 0.66
C THR A 58 5.91 -8.59 -0.79
N VAL A 59 5.22 -9.27 -1.72
CA VAL A 59 5.56 -9.21 -3.14
C VAL A 59 5.35 -7.80 -3.67
N LEU A 60 4.24 -7.16 -3.34
CA LEU A 60 3.95 -5.81 -3.80
C LEU A 60 5.01 -4.82 -3.31
N ARG A 61 5.38 -4.88 -2.04
CA ARG A 61 6.43 -4.02 -1.48
C ARG A 61 7.77 -4.27 -2.16
N ASN A 62 8.15 -5.52 -2.34
CA ASN A 62 9.41 -5.87 -3.00
C ASN A 62 9.46 -5.34 -4.42
N GLU A 63 8.37 -5.46 -5.16
CA GLU A 63 8.25 -4.91 -6.51
C GLU A 63 8.39 -3.39 -6.51
N PHE A 64 7.70 -2.73 -5.59
CA PHE A 64 7.76 -1.27 -5.48
C PHE A 64 9.20 -0.81 -5.28
N TYR A 65 9.90 -1.38 -4.31
CA TYR A 65 11.26 -0.95 -3.99
C TYR A 65 12.25 -1.33 -5.09
N THR A 66 12.03 -2.45 -5.78
CA THR A 66 12.84 -2.83 -6.94
C THR A 66 12.71 -1.81 -8.06
N VAL A 67 11.48 -1.40 -8.37
CA VAL A 67 11.20 -0.38 -9.39
C VAL A 67 11.82 0.97 -8.98
N GLN A 68 11.72 1.34 -7.71
CA GLN A 68 12.28 2.60 -7.22
C GLN A 68 13.81 2.63 -7.35
N ARG A 69 14.48 1.54 -7.03
CA ARG A 69 15.94 1.44 -7.19
C ARG A 69 16.33 1.57 -8.65
N LYS A 70 15.57 0.94 -9.54
CA LYS A 70 15.82 1.02 -10.98
C LYS A 70 15.63 2.44 -11.49
N ARG A 71 14.57 3.13 -11.07
CA ARG A 71 14.30 4.52 -11.47
C ARG A 71 15.36 5.48 -10.96
N LYS A 72 15.88 5.26 -9.76
CA LYS A 72 16.97 6.07 -9.24
C LYS A 72 18.22 6.01 -10.12
N ARG A 73 18.49 4.87 -10.71
CA ARG A 73 19.62 4.71 -11.64
C ARG A 73 19.37 5.40 -12.98
N GLU A 74 18.11 5.46 -13.42
CA GLU A 74 17.72 6.05 -14.70
C GLU A 74 17.49 7.56 -14.63
N VAL A 75 17.06 8.08 -13.48
CA VAL A 75 16.70 9.50 -13.28
C VAL A 75 17.91 10.45 -13.34
N LEU A 76 19.10 9.94 -13.29
CA LEU A 76 20.27 10.76 -13.59
C LEU A 76 20.28 11.20 -15.06
N GLU A 77 19.41 10.68 -15.91
CA GLU A 77 19.38 10.97 -17.33
C GLU A 77 18.16 11.74 -17.83
N GLU A 78 17.00 11.69 -17.11
CA GLU A 78 15.81 12.42 -17.56
C GLU A 78 14.94 12.83 -16.37
N GLN A 79 14.59 14.13 -16.33
CA GLN A 79 13.54 14.60 -15.45
C GLN A 79 12.21 14.16 -16.06
N ILE A 80 11.61 13.15 -15.49
CA ILE A 80 10.30 12.71 -15.90
C ILE A 80 9.29 13.73 -15.37
N ALA A 81 8.60 14.38 -16.26
CA ALA A 81 7.44 15.18 -15.90
C ALA A 81 6.43 14.25 -15.22
N ASP A 82 6.01 14.61 -14.03
CA ASP A 82 5.00 13.87 -13.30
C ASP A 82 3.78 13.69 -14.20
N GLY A 83 3.47 12.45 -14.47
CA GLY A 83 2.27 12.12 -15.18
C GLY A 83 1.05 12.61 -14.41
N GLU A 84 0.05 12.95 -15.16
CA GLU A 84 -1.23 13.45 -14.72
C GLU A 84 -1.63 13.03 -13.32
N GLU A 85 -1.80 14.00 -12.45
CA GLU A 85 -2.66 13.83 -11.32
C GLU A 85 -4.10 13.70 -11.84
N ALA A 86 -4.43 12.51 -12.34
CA ALA A 86 -5.84 12.15 -12.39
C ALA A 86 -6.34 12.41 -10.99
N THR A 87 -7.32 13.26 -10.83
CA THR A 87 -7.75 13.73 -9.54
C THR A 87 -7.82 12.54 -8.58
N LYS A 88 -6.95 12.54 -7.59
CA LYS A 88 -6.91 11.51 -6.56
C LYS A 88 -8.31 11.21 -6.02
N GLU A 89 -9.17 12.23 -6.02
CA GLU A 89 -10.55 12.14 -5.58
C GLU A 89 -11.40 11.20 -6.44
N ASP A 90 -11.29 11.26 -7.77
CA ASP A 90 -12.07 10.41 -8.66
C ASP A 90 -11.68 8.94 -8.55
N ILE A 91 -10.39 8.68 -8.39
CA ILE A 91 -9.88 7.32 -8.20
C ILE A 91 -10.36 6.77 -6.87
N LEU A 92 -10.24 7.56 -5.81
CA LEU A 92 -10.65 7.15 -4.48
C LEU A 92 -12.15 6.92 -4.38
N ALA A 93 -12.96 7.72 -5.09
CA ALA A 93 -14.41 7.55 -5.10
C ALA A 93 -14.83 6.19 -5.63
N SER A 94 -14.07 5.57 -6.53
CA SER A 94 -14.37 4.24 -7.04
C SER A 94 -13.99 3.11 -6.07
N PHE A 95 -13.09 3.36 -5.12
CA PHE A 95 -12.60 2.35 -4.17
C PHE A 95 -13.08 2.56 -2.74
N ILE A 96 -13.43 3.78 -2.37
CA ILE A 96 -13.88 4.12 -1.01
C ILE A 96 -15.20 4.89 -1.12
N GLU A 97 -16.28 4.24 -0.69
CA GLU A 97 -17.62 4.82 -0.82
C GLU A 97 -17.89 6.00 0.10
N LYS A 98 -17.39 5.92 1.34
CA LYS A 98 -17.66 6.94 2.35
C LYS A 98 -16.65 8.08 2.28
N GLU A 99 -17.15 9.30 2.22
CA GLU A 99 -16.32 10.50 2.15
C GLU A 99 -15.33 10.60 3.31
N GLU A 100 -15.77 10.27 4.52
CA GLU A 100 -14.91 10.33 5.71
C GLU A 100 -13.72 9.38 5.59
N ARG A 101 -13.92 8.23 4.97
CA ARG A 101 -12.85 7.25 4.75
C ARG A 101 -11.89 7.71 3.66
N ARG A 102 -12.41 8.37 2.64
CA ARG A 102 -11.55 8.97 1.59
C ARG A 102 -10.65 10.04 2.19
N GLN A 103 -11.21 10.90 3.02
CA GLN A 103 -10.44 11.95 3.69
C GLN A 103 -9.38 11.35 4.61
N LEU A 104 -9.73 10.31 5.35
CA LEU A 104 -8.77 9.61 6.19
C LEU A 104 -7.61 9.04 5.38
N PHE A 105 -7.91 8.38 4.26
CA PHE A 105 -6.88 7.87 3.37
C PHE A 105 -5.96 9.00 2.89
N MET A 106 -6.52 10.11 2.46
CA MET A 106 -5.75 11.25 1.99
C MET A 106 -4.87 11.84 3.08
N GLU A 107 -5.36 11.91 4.31
CA GLU A 107 -4.57 12.40 5.44
C GLU A 107 -3.42 11.46 5.78
N ILE A 108 -3.63 10.15 5.67
CA ILE A 108 -2.57 9.16 5.88
C ILE A 108 -1.44 9.37 4.87
N GLN A 109 -1.77 9.76 3.63
CA GLN A 109 -0.76 9.99 2.58
C GLN A 109 0.18 11.16 2.88
N LYS A 110 -0.19 12.05 3.78
CA LYS A 110 0.66 13.17 4.19
C LYS A 110 1.73 12.79 5.21
N LEU A 111 1.63 11.61 5.80
CA LEU A 111 2.58 11.14 6.79
C LEU A 111 3.90 10.70 6.16
N PRO A 112 5.01 10.74 6.93
CA PRO A 112 6.26 10.12 6.48
C PRO A 112 6.04 8.65 6.11
N ILE A 113 6.83 8.15 5.17
CA ILE A 113 6.59 6.85 4.54
C ILE A 113 6.48 5.69 5.55
N GLN A 114 7.32 5.64 6.57
CA GLN A 114 7.25 4.54 7.54
C GLN A 114 5.94 4.56 8.33
N MET A 115 5.51 5.74 8.76
CA MET A 115 4.23 5.89 9.46
C MET A 115 3.06 5.53 8.57
N ARG A 116 3.12 5.97 7.32
CA ARG A 116 2.07 5.69 6.34
C ARG A 116 1.95 4.19 6.07
N GLU A 117 3.08 3.50 5.86
CA GLU A 117 3.09 2.06 5.63
C GLU A 117 2.50 1.29 6.81
N VAL A 118 2.92 1.64 8.02
CA VAL A 118 2.42 0.96 9.22
C VAL A 118 0.92 1.15 9.38
N LEU A 119 0.40 2.36 9.15
CA LEU A 119 -1.03 2.59 9.23
C LEU A 119 -1.81 1.86 8.15
N MET A 120 -1.31 1.83 6.93
CA MET A 120 -1.94 1.09 5.84
C MET A 120 -2.01 -0.41 6.16
N GLU A 121 -0.92 -0.98 6.65
CA GLU A 121 -0.84 -2.40 7.01
C GLU A 121 -1.77 -2.73 8.17
N SER A 122 -1.83 -1.87 9.15
CA SER A 122 -2.66 -2.06 10.34
C SER A 122 -4.16 -1.86 10.06
N VAL A 123 -4.52 -0.79 9.36
CA VAL A 123 -5.91 -0.39 9.15
C VAL A 123 -6.56 -1.16 8.00
N TYR A 124 -5.88 -1.26 6.86
CA TYR A 124 -6.47 -1.84 5.65
C TYR A 124 -6.28 -3.35 5.55
N PHE A 125 -5.20 -3.89 6.12
CA PHE A 125 -4.91 -5.31 6.08
C PHE A 125 -5.08 -6.00 7.43
N HIS A 126 -5.38 -5.24 8.46
CA HIS A 126 -5.58 -5.75 9.82
C HIS A 126 -4.40 -6.61 10.31
N MET A 127 -3.19 -6.20 9.92
CA MET A 127 -1.98 -6.90 10.34
C MET A 127 -1.67 -6.61 11.80
N GLU A 128 -1.26 -7.64 12.51
CA GLU A 128 -0.81 -7.50 13.88
C GLU A 128 0.62 -6.96 13.94
N ASP A 129 1.02 -6.42 15.07
CA ASP A 129 2.36 -5.87 15.25
C ASP A 129 3.46 -6.87 14.92
N SER A 130 3.25 -8.15 15.24
CA SER A 130 4.20 -9.21 14.92
C SER A 130 4.40 -9.39 13.41
N ASP A 131 3.32 -9.31 12.65
CA ASP A 131 3.38 -9.43 11.18
C ASP A 131 4.05 -8.22 10.54
N ILE A 132 3.72 -7.04 11.04
CA ILE A 132 4.32 -5.79 10.55
C ILE A 132 5.83 -5.78 10.87
N ALA A 133 6.19 -6.18 12.07
CA ALA A 133 7.59 -6.28 12.49
C ALA A 133 8.37 -7.23 11.57
N LYS A 134 7.78 -8.38 11.27
CA LYS A 134 8.38 -9.39 10.39
C LYS A 134 8.53 -8.87 8.96
N LEU A 135 7.51 -8.18 8.46
CA LEU A 135 7.52 -7.60 7.12
C LEU A 135 8.66 -6.59 6.93
N HIS A 136 8.86 -5.74 7.93
CA HIS A 136 9.83 -4.64 7.85
C HIS A 136 11.21 -4.98 8.42
N GLY A 137 11.34 -6.12 9.11
CA GLY A 137 12.58 -6.46 9.81
C GLY A 137 12.78 -5.63 11.07
N TRP A 138 11.71 -5.22 11.71
CA TRP A 138 11.72 -4.41 12.94
C TRP A 138 11.30 -5.24 14.16
N THR A 139 11.47 -4.66 15.34
CA THR A 139 10.92 -5.23 16.57
C THR A 139 9.47 -4.84 16.74
N LYS A 140 8.70 -5.60 17.50
CA LYS A 140 7.32 -5.25 17.84
C LYS A 140 7.23 -3.90 18.56
N GLU A 141 8.20 -3.62 19.42
CA GLU A 141 8.26 -2.35 20.14
C GLU A 141 8.41 -1.17 19.18
N ASN A 142 9.28 -1.33 18.19
CA ASN A 142 9.47 -0.30 17.16
C ASN A 142 8.17 -0.07 16.38
N VAL A 143 7.48 -1.15 16.01
CA VAL A 143 6.18 -1.05 15.31
C VAL A 143 5.18 -0.27 16.15
N ARG A 144 5.06 -0.59 17.45
CA ARG A 144 4.15 0.11 18.34
C ARG A 144 4.46 1.60 18.43
N LYS A 145 5.73 1.95 18.53
CA LYS A 145 6.18 3.34 18.58
C LYS A 145 5.81 4.08 17.29
N ILE A 146 6.10 3.49 16.15
CA ILE A 146 5.80 4.10 14.85
C ILE A 146 4.29 4.28 14.71
N ARG A 147 3.51 3.25 15.02
CA ARG A 147 2.05 3.32 14.93
C ARG A 147 1.47 4.38 15.87
N SER A 148 1.95 4.44 17.09
CA SER A 148 1.50 5.43 18.07
C SER A 148 1.80 6.86 17.60
N ARG A 149 3.01 7.08 17.11
CA ARG A 149 3.41 8.39 16.57
C ARG A 149 2.62 8.75 15.32
N ALA A 150 2.36 7.76 14.48
CA ALA A 150 1.58 7.96 13.27
C ALA A 150 0.15 8.40 13.60
N LYS A 151 -0.49 7.72 14.54
CA LYS A 151 -1.84 8.08 14.98
C LYS A 151 -1.89 9.46 15.57
N GLN A 152 -0.93 9.80 16.42
CA GLN A 152 -0.86 11.12 17.03
C GLN A 152 -0.68 12.22 15.99
N LYS A 153 0.23 12.02 15.06
CA LYS A 153 0.46 12.99 13.99
C LYS A 153 -0.75 13.14 13.09
N LEU A 154 -1.42 12.03 12.79
CA LEU A 154 -2.65 12.04 11.99
C LEU A 154 -3.74 12.87 12.68
N ILE A 155 -3.94 12.66 13.98
CA ILE A 155 -4.91 13.42 14.75
C ILE A 155 -4.58 14.91 14.72
N GLU A 156 -3.32 15.28 14.90
CA GLU A 156 -2.88 16.67 14.84
C GLU A 156 -3.16 17.29 13.47
N GLN A 157 -2.85 16.56 12.39
CA GLN A 157 -3.12 17.03 11.03
C GLN A 157 -4.62 17.27 10.79
N MET A 158 -5.45 16.37 11.28
CA MET A 158 -6.89 16.48 11.10
C MET A 158 -7.48 17.65 11.89
N LYS A 159 -6.92 17.96 13.04
CA LYS A 159 -7.33 19.14 13.83
C LYS A 159 -6.96 20.43 13.12
N GLU A 160 -5.76 20.51 12.53
CA GLU A 160 -5.31 21.71 11.83
C GLU A 160 -6.09 21.96 10.55
N GLY A 161 -6.64 20.92 9.93
CA GLY A 161 -7.42 21.02 8.72
C GLY A 161 -8.85 21.50 8.90
N LYS A 162 -9.27 21.83 10.11
CA LYS A 162 -10.63 22.34 10.38
C LYS A 162 -10.67 23.84 10.49
#